data_023e5b93e7c151995ffc5db03582723c
#
_entry.id   023e5b93e7c151995ffc5db03582723c
#
_cell.length_a   1.000
_cell.length_b   1.000
_cell.length_c   1.000
_cell.angle_alpha   90.00
_cell.angle_beta   90.00
_cell.angle_gamma   90.00
#
_symmetry.space_group_name_H-M   'P 1'
#
loop_
_entity.id
_entity.type
_entity.pdbx_description
1 polymer ?
#
loop_
_entity_poly.entity_id
_entity_poly.type
_entity_poly.pdbx_seq_one_letter_code
_entity_poly.pdbx_strand_id
1 'polypeptide(L)'
;MKTTPFTEKHISLGAKMHEFAGYNMPIEYSGIIDEHLTVCQGVGVFDVSHMGEFWVKGPHALDFLQKVTSNNVAALTPGKVQYTCFPNENGGIVDDLLVYHYEPEKYLLVVNASNIEKDWNWCVSHNTEGAELENASEHMAQLAVQGPKAIQALQKLTSTNLSFLTILLPTVSLPEKRMSLSPIPDIPVRVVLSFTSIRRLP
;
A
#
# COMPACT_ATOMS: atom_id res chain seq x y z
N MET A 1 13.76 -3.77 -17.04
CA MET A 1 12.80 -4.24 -16.03
C MET A 1 13.20 -3.61 -14.70
N LYS A 2 12.27 -2.94 -14.03
CA LYS A 2 12.51 -2.34 -12.71
C LYS A 2 12.64 -3.42 -11.63
N THR A 3 13.20 -3.04 -10.47
CA THR A 3 13.33 -3.93 -9.30
C THR A 3 12.72 -3.25 -8.09
N THR A 4 12.26 -4.03 -7.11
CA THR A 4 11.89 -3.54 -5.79
C THR A 4 13.09 -3.63 -4.85
N PRO A 5 13.07 -2.96 -3.68
CA PRO A 5 14.11 -3.11 -2.67
C PRO A 5 14.27 -4.56 -2.17
N PHE A 6 13.27 -5.41 -2.38
CA PHE A 6 13.28 -6.81 -1.92
C PHE A 6 13.62 -7.82 -3.02
N THR A 7 13.87 -7.40 -4.27
CA THR A 7 14.11 -8.30 -5.40
C THR A 7 15.21 -9.33 -5.13
N GLU A 8 16.37 -8.90 -4.62
CA GLU A 8 17.47 -9.82 -4.28
C GLU A 8 17.09 -10.77 -3.15
N LYS A 9 16.24 -10.33 -2.22
CA LYS A 9 15.73 -11.19 -1.15
C LYS A 9 14.82 -12.27 -1.70
N HIS A 10 13.92 -11.93 -2.64
CA HIS A 10 13.08 -12.92 -3.31
C HIS A 10 13.90 -13.97 -4.03
N ILE A 11 14.91 -13.55 -4.81
CA ILE A 11 15.82 -14.46 -5.53
C ILE A 11 16.53 -15.38 -4.53
N SER A 12 17.08 -14.83 -3.45
CA SER A 12 17.80 -15.61 -2.43
C SER A 12 16.93 -16.63 -1.69
N LEU A 13 15.61 -16.39 -1.65
CA LEU A 13 14.62 -17.30 -1.09
C LEU A 13 14.10 -18.35 -2.10
N GLY A 14 14.62 -18.35 -3.33
CA GLY A 14 14.25 -19.30 -4.37
C GLY A 14 12.95 -18.98 -5.09
N ALA A 15 12.52 -17.72 -5.06
CA ALA A 15 11.31 -17.29 -5.77
C ALA A 15 11.46 -17.48 -7.28
N LYS A 16 10.39 -17.92 -7.93
CA LYS A 16 10.27 -17.84 -9.38
C LYS A 16 9.89 -16.41 -9.76
N MET A 17 10.83 -15.71 -10.39
CA MET A 17 10.69 -14.32 -10.75
C MET A 17 10.05 -14.19 -12.14
N HIS A 18 9.16 -13.20 -12.30
CA HIS A 18 8.51 -12.88 -13.57
C HIS A 18 8.31 -11.37 -13.71
N GLU A 19 8.14 -10.91 -14.95
CA GLU A 19 7.75 -9.54 -15.21
C GLU A 19 6.29 -9.31 -14.80
N PHE A 20 6.06 -8.27 -13.99
CA PHE A 20 4.74 -7.81 -13.60
C PHE A 20 4.74 -6.27 -13.52
N ALA A 21 3.89 -5.61 -14.32
CA ALA A 21 3.78 -4.15 -14.37
C ALA A 21 5.12 -3.43 -14.56
N GLY A 22 6.03 -4.00 -15.35
CA GLY A 22 7.37 -3.46 -15.62
C GLY A 22 8.43 -3.82 -14.58
N TYR A 23 8.07 -4.52 -13.51
CA TYR A 23 8.96 -4.94 -12.43
C TYR A 23 9.29 -6.43 -12.49
N ASN A 24 10.48 -6.80 -11.96
CA ASN A 24 10.86 -8.19 -11.73
C ASN A 24 10.29 -8.64 -10.37
N MET A 25 9.17 -9.36 -10.38
CA MET A 25 8.41 -9.72 -9.19
C MET A 25 8.39 -11.22 -8.93
N PRO A 26 8.31 -11.67 -7.66
CA PRO A 26 8.12 -13.08 -7.34
C PRO A 26 6.67 -13.49 -7.61
N ILE A 27 6.46 -14.56 -8.38
CA ILE A 27 5.12 -15.12 -8.64
C ILE A 27 4.80 -16.31 -7.75
N GLU A 28 5.80 -17.08 -7.35
CA GLU A 28 5.67 -18.19 -6.40
C GLU A 28 7.03 -18.57 -5.83
N TYR A 29 7.02 -19.31 -4.72
CA TYR A 29 8.19 -19.92 -4.08
C TYR A 29 8.09 -21.44 -4.06
N SER A 30 7.16 -21.99 -3.26
CA SER A 30 6.96 -23.44 -3.09
C SER A 30 5.83 -24.00 -3.94
N GLY A 31 4.96 -23.13 -4.44
CA GLY A 31 3.81 -23.47 -5.27
C GLY A 31 2.54 -22.71 -4.88
N ILE A 32 1.78 -22.32 -5.87
CA ILE A 32 0.62 -21.42 -5.74
C ILE A 32 -0.40 -21.94 -4.72
N ILE A 33 -0.72 -23.23 -4.74
CA ILE A 33 -1.77 -23.82 -3.86
C ILE A 33 -1.28 -23.82 -2.40
N ASP A 34 -0.05 -24.25 -2.15
CA ASP A 34 0.50 -24.33 -0.80
C ASP A 34 0.67 -22.94 -0.18
N GLU A 35 1.11 -21.97 -0.98
CA GLU A 35 1.22 -20.57 -0.56
C GLU A 35 -0.15 -19.94 -0.28
N HIS A 36 -1.14 -20.19 -1.13
CA HIS A 36 -2.51 -19.76 -0.89
C HIS A 36 -3.07 -20.32 0.43
N LEU A 37 -2.91 -21.62 0.67
CA LEU A 37 -3.35 -22.25 1.91
C LEU A 37 -2.60 -21.71 3.14
N THR A 38 -1.30 -21.42 2.97
CA THR A 38 -0.48 -20.80 4.03
C THR A 38 -1.01 -19.43 4.43
N VAL A 39 -1.40 -18.60 3.47
CA VAL A 39 -2.03 -17.29 3.75
C VAL A 39 -3.40 -17.49 4.42
N CYS A 40 -4.23 -18.38 3.90
CA CYS A 40 -5.58 -18.62 4.44
C CYS A 40 -5.60 -19.16 5.87
N GLN A 41 -4.61 -19.98 6.24
CA GLN A 41 -4.55 -20.68 7.54
C GLN A 41 -3.52 -20.08 8.51
N GLY A 42 -2.65 -19.24 8.00
CA GLY A 42 -1.50 -18.69 8.71
C GLY A 42 -1.26 -17.22 8.45
N VAL A 43 -0.13 -16.93 7.83
CA VAL A 43 0.29 -15.58 7.45
C VAL A 43 1.13 -15.61 6.19
N GLY A 44 0.91 -14.68 5.28
CA GLY A 44 1.77 -14.41 4.13
C GLY A 44 2.22 -12.96 4.10
N VAL A 45 3.37 -12.73 3.48
CA VAL A 45 3.94 -11.40 3.25
C VAL A 45 4.09 -11.20 1.74
N PHE A 46 3.53 -10.12 1.23
CA PHE A 46 3.56 -9.78 -0.19
C PHE A 46 4.36 -8.49 -0.36
N ASP A 47 5.32 -8.51 -1.27
CA ASP A 47 5.98 -7.29 -1.73
C ASP A 47 5.05 -6.55 -2.69
N VAL A 48 4.62 -5.37 -2.29
CA VAL A 48 3.77 -4.47 -3.08
C VAL A 48 4.47 -3.14 -3.35
N SER A 49 5.80 -3.12 -3.24
CA SER A 49 6.63 -1.93 -3.47
C SER A 49 6.65 -1.46 -4.93
N HIS A 50 6.00 -2.18 -5.83
CA HIS A 50 5.80 -1.75 -7.21
C HIS A 50 4.62 -0.79 -7.39
N MET A 51 3.77 -0.65 -6.37
CA MET A 51 2.65 0.32 -6.38
C MET A 51 3.18 1.75 -6.38
N GLY A 52 2.34 2.71 -6.78
CA GLY A 52 2.67 4.13 -6.68
C GLY A 52 2.18 4.72 -5.36
N GLU A 53 2.98 5.60 -4.78
CA GLU A 53 2.67 6.29 -3.53
C GLU A 53 2.80 7.80 -3.70
N PHE A 54 1.68 8.53 -3.46
CA PHE A 54 1.65 9.98 -3.55
C PHE A 54 1.25 10.59 -2.21
N TRP A 55 2.09 11.46 -1.68
CA TRP A 55 1.71 12.30 -0.55
C TRP A 55 0.85 13.46 -1.00
N VAL A 56 -0.21 13.71 -0.24
CA VAL A 56 -1.06 14.89 -0.35
C VAL A 56 -1.06 15.56 1.02
N LYS A 57 -0.56 16.79 1.09
CA LYS A 57 -0.29 17.48 2.36
C LYS A 57 -0.85 18.90 2.36
N GLY A 58 -0.92 19.49 3.57
CA GLY A 58 -1.29 20.88 3.80
C GLY A 58 -2.78 21.11 3.95
N PRO A 59 -3.17 22.37 4.25
CA PRO A 59 -4.54 22.72 4.61
C PRO A 59 -5.57 22.46 3.51
N HIS A 60 -5.13 22.40 2.26
CA HIS A 60 -5.98 22.13 1.09
C HIS A 60 -6.02 20.65 0.68
N ALA A 61 -5.33 19.75 1.42
CA ALA A 61 -5.25 18.33 1.08
C ALA A 61 -6.64 17.66 1.06
N LEU A 62 -7.48 17.94 2.04
CA LEU A 62 -8.82 17.36 2.12
C LEU A 62 -9.71 17.86 0.96
N ASP A 63 -9.71 19.16 0.69
CA ASP A 63 -10.53 19.76 -0.38
C ASP A 63 -10.17 19.18 -1.74
N PHE A 64 -8.86 19.08 -2.01
CA PHE A 64 -8.35 18.42 -3.22
C PHE A 64 -8.85 16.97 -3.32
N LEU A 65 -8.69 16.17 -2.28
CA LEU A 65 -9.10 14.77 -2.29
C LEU A 65 -10.60 14.58 -2.44
N GLN A 66 -11.41 15.43 -1.78
CA GLN A 66 -12.86 15.43 -1.94
C GLN A 66 -13.30 15.74 -3.38
N LYS A 67 -12.52 16.52 -4.10
CA LYS A 67 -12.80 16.89 -5.48
C LYS A 67 -12.45 15.76 -6.46
N VAL A 68 -11.31 15.11 -6.27
CA VAL A 68 -10.76 14.14 -7.25
C VAL A 68 -11.17 12.69 -7.00
N THR A 69 -11.78 12.38 -5.85
CA THR A 69 -12.19 11.01 -5.51
C THR A 69 -13.71 10.88 -5.39
N SER A 70 -14.21 9.67 -5.61
CA SER A 70 -15.65 9.38 -5.58
C SER A 70 -16.24 9.22 -4.18
N ASN A 71 -15.42 8.90 -3.18
CA ASN A 71 -15.87 8.66 -1.81
C ASN A 71 -15.65 9.88 -0.90
N ASN A 72 -16.41 9.94 0.20
CA ASN A 72 -16.28 11.00 1.19
C ASN A 72 -15.02 10.85 2.04
N VAL A 73 -13.93 11.52 1.65
CA VAL A 73 -12.64 11.49 2.37
C VAL A 73 -12.76 12.23 3.73
N ALA A 74 -13.67 13.19 3.87
CA ALA A 74 -13.88 13.89 5.14
C ALA A 74 -14.39 12.99 6.26
N ALA A 75 -14.99 11.84 5.94
CA ALA A 75 -15.38 10.83 6.92
C ALA A 75 -14.21 9.95 7.39
N LEU A 76 -13.05 10.08 6.77
CA LEU A 76 -11.88 9.28 7.09
C LEU A 76 -11.12 9.92 8.25
N THR A 77 -10.92 9.17 9.32
CA THR A 77 -10.16 9.63 10.49
C THR A 77 -8.68 9.18 10.40
N PRO A 78 -7.74 9.88 11.07
CA PRO A 78 -6.34 9.47 11.10
C PRO A 78 -6.14 8.00 11.45
N GLY A 79 -5.24 7.34 10.74
CA GLY A 79 -4.98 5.91 10.87
C GLY A 79 -5.97 5.00 10.11
N LYS A 80 -6.93 5.55 9.39
CA LYS A 80 -7.88 4.80 8.56
C LYS A 80 -7.55 4.92 7.07
N VAL A 81 -8.10 3.97 6.31
CA VAL A 81 -7.95 3.92 4.86
C VAL A 81 -9.32 3.79 4.21
N GLN A 82 -9.43 4.32 3.01
CA GLN A 82 -10.61 4.25 2.18
C GLN A 82 -10.22 3.79 0.78
N TYR A 83 -10.91 2.77 0.27
CA TYR A 83 -10.87 2.41 -1.13
C TYR A 83 -11.80 3.32 -1.93
N THR A 84 -11.32 3.89 -3.02
CA THR A 84 -12.05 4.86 -3.84
C THR A 84 -11.59 4.80 -5.30
N CYS A 85 -12.08 5.68 -6.15
CA CYS A 85 -11.62 5.83 -7.52
C CYS A 85 -11.54 7.32 -7.90
N PHE A 86 -10.76 7.61 -8.94
CA PHE A 86 -10.76 8.88 -9.64
C PHE A 86 -11.83 8.86 -10.75
N PRO A 87 -12.98 9.54 -10.59
CA PRO A 87 -13.96 9.67 -11.65
C PRO A 87 -13.52 10.73 -12.66
N ASN A 88 -13.90 10.58 -13.91
CA ASN A 88 -13.73 11.61 -14.93
C ASN A 88 -15.06 12.30 -15.28
N GLU A 89 -14.97 13.39 -16.02
CA GLU A 89 -16.13 14.22 -16.41
C GLU A 89 -17.16 13.49 -17.29
N ASN A 90 -16.75 12.40 -17.94
CA ASN A 90 -17.61 11.60 -18.80
C ASN A 90 -18.31 10.44 -18.07
N GLY A 91 -18.21 10.39 -16.73
CA GLY A 91 -18.76 9.32 -15.91
C GLY A 91 -17.95 8.02 -15.93
N GLY A 92 -16.75 8.03 -16.51
CA GLY A 92 -15.81 6.92 -16.46
C GLY A 92 -14.87 7.00 -15.24
N ILE A 93 -14.06 5.97 -15.06
CA ILE A 93 -13.07 5.87 -14.00
C ILE A 93 -11.67 5.97 -14.63
N VAL A 94 -10.84 6.86 -14.08
CA VAL A 94 -9.43 6.98 -14.45
C VAL A 94 -8.64 5.82 -13.87
N ASP A 95 -8.77 5.63 -12.55
CA ASP A 95 -8.21 4.49 -11.82
C ASP A 95 -8.89 4.32 -10.46
N ASP A 96 -8.66 3.18 -9.82
CA ASP A 96 -9.01 2.92 -8.43
C ASP A 96 -7.77 3.04 -7.53
N LEU A 97 -7.97 3.45 -6.29
CA LEU A 97 -6.87 3.72 -5.36
C LEU A 97 -7.27 3.55 -3.90
N LEU A 98 -6.26 3.54 -3.04
CA LEU A 98 -6.42 3.65 -1.60
C LEU A 98 -6.02 5.06 -1.13
N VAL A 99 -6.85 5.66 -0.28
CA VAL A 99 -6.55 6.92 0.42
C VAL A 99 -6.33 6.60 1.89
N TYR A 100 -5.12 6.80 2.38
CA TYR A 100 -4.78 6.69 3.79
C TYR A 100 -4.79 8.06 4.44
N HIS A 101 -5.58 8.24 5.50
CA HIS A 101 -5.48 9.42 6.35
C HIS A 101 -4.38 9.19 7.39
N TYR A 102 -3.20 9.74 7.15
CA TYR A 102 -2.00 9.46 7.94
C TYR A 102 -1.98 10.26 9.24
N GLU A 103 -2.09 11.58 9.09
CA GLU A 103 -2.12 12.60 10.15
C GLU A 103 -3.06 13.72 9.72
N PRO A 104 -3.44 14.65 10.59
CA PRO A 104 -4.17 15.85 10.16
C PRO A 104 -3.49 16.50 8.95
N GLU A 105 -4.26 16.83 7.93
CA GLU A 105 -3.79 17.46 6.70
C GLU A 105 -2.70 16.67 5.94
N LYS A 106 -2.60 15.34 6.17
CA LYS A 106 -1.61 14.51 5.53
C LYS A 106 -2.19 13.15 5.13
N TYR A 107 -2.23 12.92 3.85
CA TYR A 107 -2.78 11.72 3.25
C TYR A 107 -1.75 11.04 2.36
N LEU A 108 -1.87 9.73 2.21
CA LEU A 108 -1.11 8.94 1.25
C LEU A 108 -2.08 8.28 0.29
N LEU A 109 -1.88 8.50 -0.98
CA LEU A 109 -2.54 7.74 -2.05
C LEU A 109 -1.66 6.56 -2.42
N VAL A 110 -2.27 5.38 -2.57
CA VAL A 110 -1.61 4.20 -3.13
C VAL A 110 -2.36 3.83 -4.39
N VAL A 111 -1.64 3.88 -5.52
CA VAL A 111 -2.18 3.72 -6.86
C VAL A 111 -1.58 2.52 -7.58
N ASN A 112 -2.24 2.07 -8.64
CA ASN A 112 -1.82 0.90 -9.40
C ASN A 112 -0.50 1.14 -10.16
N ALA A 113 0.43 0.17 -10.09
CA ALA A 113 1.77 0.26 -10.66
C ALA A 113 1.79 0.66 -12.14
N SER A 114 0.90 0.10 -12.95
CA SER A 114 0.81 0.39 -14.38
C SER A 114 0.30 1.79 -14.70
N ASN A 115 -0.28 2.48 -13.73
CA ASN A 115 -0.97 3.75 -13.89
C ASN A 115 -0.29 4.91 -13.14
N ILE A 116 0.86 4.70 -12.50
CA ILE A 116 1.55 5.71 -11.67
C ILE A 116 1.67 7.07 -12.38
N GLU A 117 2.17 7.07 -13.63
CA GLU A 117 2.34 8.32 -14.38
C GLU A 117 0.99 8.96 -14.73
N LYS A 118 0.01 8.16 -15.17
CA LYS A 118 -1.34 8.62 -15.50
C LYS A 118 -2.01 9.26 -14.29
N ASP A 119 -1.96 8.59 -13.14
CA ASP A 119 -2.62 9.04 -11.93
C ASP A 119 -1.91 10.24 -11.29
N TRP A 120 -0.58 10.29 -11.39
CA TRP A 120 0.18 11.47 -11.00
C TRP A 120 -0.21 12.69 -11.82
N ASN A 121 -0.26 12.56 -13.15
CA ASN A 121 -0.64 13.64 -14.04
C ASN A 121 -2.10 14.07 -13.81
N TRP A 122 -3.00 13.12 -13.49
CA TRP A 122 -4.37 13.41 -13.09
C TRP A 122 -4.40 14.27 -11.82
N CYS A 123 -3.69 13.88 -10.79
CA CYS A 123 -3.60 14.64 -9.54
C CYS A 123 -3.05 16.05 -9.78
N VAL A 124 -1.95 16.18 -10.50
CA VAL A 124 -1.32 17.48 -10.78
C VAL A 124 -2.26 18.40 -11.56
N SER A 125 -2.92 17.87 -12.60
CA SER A 125 -3.80 18.69 -13.47
C SER A 125 -5.08 19.15 -12.77
N HIS A 126 -5.53 18.45 -11.73
CA HIS A 126 -6.76 18.77 -10.99
C HIS A 126 -6.50 19.44 -9.65
N ASN A 127 -5.24 19.71 -9.29
CA ASN A 127 -4.87 20.35 -8.03
C ASN A 127 -5.05 21.88 -8.11
N THR A 128 -6.28 22.35 -8.24
CA THR A 128 -6.60 23.78 -8.26
C THR A 128 -6.72 24.38 -6.86
N GLU A 129 -6.89 23.55 -5.85
CA GLU A 129 -6.98 23.91 -4.43
C GLU A 129 -5.62 24.27 -3.83
N GLY A 130 -4.51 23.83 -4.45
CA GLY A 130 -3.16 24.12 -4.00
C GLY A 130 -2.67 23.20 -2.88
N ALA A 131 -3.10 21.93 -2.85
CA ALA A 131 -2.53 20.92 -1.99
C ALA A 131 -1.05 20.68 -2.34
N GLU A 132 -0.24 20.34 -1.36
CA GLU A 132 1.15 19.93 -1.58
C GLU A 132 1.18 18.47 -2.05
N LEU A 133 1.62 18.24 -3.29
CA LEU A 133 1.74 16.91 -3.89
C LEU A 133 3.21 16.49 -3.97
N GLU A 134 3.48 15.23 -3.58
CA GLU A 134 4.81 14.62 -3.68
C GLU A 134 4.69 13.18 -4.19
N ASN A 135 5.33 12.86 -5.31
CA ASN A 135 5.45 11.48 -5.78
C ASN A 135 6.61 10.80 -5.05
N ALA A 136 6.28 9.91 -4.12
CA ALA A 136 7.24 9.19 -3.29
C ALA A 136 7.47 7.74 -3.76
N SER A 137 6.93 7.33 -4.90
CA SER A 137 6.91 5.94 -5.39
C SER A 137 8.30 5.30 -5.48
N GLU A 138 9.33 6.08 -5.85
CA GLU A 138 10.71 5.56 -5.96
C GLU A 138 11.47 5.55 -4.62
N HIS A 139 10.88 6.14 -3.57
CA HIS A 139 11.50 6.33 -2.25
C HIS A 139 10.79 5.56 -1.14
N MET A 140 9.83 4.71 -1.50
CA MET A 140 9.06 3.92 -0.54
C MET A 140 9.09 2.43 -0.89
N ALA A 141 9.05 1.61 0.14
CA ALA A 141 8.81 0.18 0.01
C ALA A 141 7.57 -0.20 0.83
N GLN A 142 6.77 -1.09 0.29
CA GLN A 142 5.52 -1.49 0.90
C GLN A 142 5.38 -3.00 0.96
N LEU A 143 5.02 -3.52 2.14
CA LEU A 143 4.73 -4.93 2.36
C LEU A 143 3.28 -5.09 2.82
N ALA A 144 2.54 -5.99 2.18
CA ALA A 144 1.23 -6.41 2.63
C ALA A 144 1.37 -7.72 3.43
N VAL A 145 0.99 -7.67 4.72
CA VAL A 145 0.99 -8.84 5.60
C VAL A 145 -0.44 -9.31 5.80
N GLN A 146 -0.75 -10.52 5.39
CA GLN A 146 -2.11 -11.02 5.29
C GLN A 146 -2.27 -12.40 5.96
N GLY A 147 -3.48 -12.68 6.42
CA GLY A 147 -3.85 -13.96 7.00
C GLY A 147 -4.24 -13.88 8.49
N PRO A 148 -4.86 -14.94 9.04
CA PRO A 148 -5.39 -14.94 10.40
C PRO A 148 -4.33 -14.77 11.50
N LYS A 149 -3.07 -15.06 11.21
CA LYS A 149 -1.94 -14.89 12.13
C LYS A 149 -1.10 -13.62 11.89
N ALA A 150 -1.55 -12.72 11.00
CA ALA A 150 -0.79 -11.52 10.63
C ALA A 150 -0.48 -10.62 11.82
N ILE A 151 -1.49 -10.28 12.66
CA ILE A 151 -1.29 -9.51 13.89
C ILE A 151 -0.31 -10.20 14.82
N GLN A 152 -0.46 -11.51 15.04
CA GLN A 152 0.40 -12.28 15.92
C GLN A 152 1.87 -12.28 15.46
N ALA A 153 2.10 -12.34 14.14
CA ALA A 153 3.43 -12.27 13.56
C ALA A 153 4.04 -10.87 13.74
N LEU A 154 3.29 -9.82 13.40
CA LEU A 154 3.75 -8.44 13.48
C LEU A 154 3.92 -7.95 14.93
N GLN A 155 3.12 -8.43 15.88
CA GLN A 155 3.24 -8.07 17.30
C GLN A 155 4.64 -8.40 17.86
N LYS A 156 5.35 -9.35 17.27
CA LYS A 156 6.74 -9.68 17.66
C LYS A 156 7.77 -8.62 17.25
N LEU A 157 7.40 -7.74 16.32
CA LEU A 157 8.29 -6.73 15.74
C LEU A 157 8.09 -5.33 16.34
N THR A 158 7.05 -5.13 17.16
CA THR A 158 6.73 -3.83 17.75
C THR A 158 6.22 -3.97 19.17
N SER A 159 6.50 -2.95 20.00
CA SER A 159 5.92 -2.80 21.34
C SER A 159 4.52 -2.18 21.32
N THR A 160 4.11 -1.59 20.21
CA THR A 160 2.75 -1.05 20.04
C THR A 160 1.75 -2.19 20.02
N ASN A 161 0.69 -2.09 20.83
CA ASN A 161 -0.35 -3.12 20.86
C ASN A 161 -1.15 -3.10 19.54
N LEU A 162 -1.07 -4.19 18.77
CA LEU A 162 -1.75 -4.34 17.50
C LEU A 162 -3.15 -4.97 17.61
N SER A 163 -3.60 -5.37 18.79
CA SER A 163 -4.90 -6.04 18.97
C SER A 163 -6.13 -5.16 18.68
N PHE A 164 -5.96 -3.83 18.70
CA PHE A 164 -7.04 -2.88 18.37
C PHE A 164 -7.16 -2.62 16.85
N LEU A 165 -6.32 -3.24 16.05
CA LEU A 165 -6.29 -3.08 14.60
C LEU A 165 -7.32 -4.01 13.93
N THR A 166 -8.54 -4.06 14.46
CA THR A 166 -9.63 -4.82 13.88
C THR A 166 -10.21 -4.06 12.68
N ILE A 167 -10.08 -4.66 11.52
CA ILE A 167 -10.92 -4.40 10.34
C ILE A 167 -10.84 -2.99 9.74
N LEU A 168 -9.66 -2.49 9.40
CA LEU A 168 -9.47 -1.50 8.31
C LEU A 168 -7.98 -1.21 8.28
N LEU A 169 -7.33 -1.65 7.25
CA LEU A 169 -5.92 -1.45 6.89
C LEU A 169 -5.18 -0.38 7.73
N PRO A 170 -4.70 -0.64 8.92
CA PRO A 170 -3.82 0.30 9.56
C PRO A 170 -2.43 0.15 8.95
N THR A 171 -1.92 1.26 8.48
CA THR A 171 -0.48 1.37 8.22
C THR A 171 0.19 1.37 9.58
N VAL A 172 0.80 0.26 9.97
CA VAL A 172 1.71 0.27 11.11
C VAL A 172 3.01 0.85 10.59
N SER A 173 3.27 2.12 10.90
CA SER A 173 4.62 2.63 10.85
C SER A 173 5.38 1.89 11.95
N LEU A 174 6.16 0.91 11.58
CA LEU A 174 7.14 0.36 12.50
C LEU A 174 8.07 1.52 12.87
N PRO A 175 8.35 1.77 14.16
CA PRO A 175 9.35 2.76 14.53
C PRO A 175 10.64 2.43 13.76
N GLU A 176 11.40 3.44 13.38
CA GLU A 176 12.64 3.38 12.57
C GLU A 176 13.77 2.49 13.13
N LYS A 177 13.44 1.50 13.90
CA LYS A 177 14.36 0.41 14.18
C LYS A 177 14.53 -0.36 12.89
N ARG A 178 15.60 0.00 12.17
CA ARG A 178 16.22 -0.75 11.09
C ARG A 178 15.81 -2.23 11.17
N MET A 179 14.80 -2.61 10.38
CA MET A 179 14.75 -4.00 9.97
C MET A 179 15.97 -4.17 9.06
N SER A 180 17.01 -4.81 9.58
CA SER A 180 18.26 -5.13 8.87
C SER A 180 18.03 -6.15 7.74
N LEU A 181 16.95 -5.99 6.98
CA LEU A 181 16.54 -6.84 5.89
C LEU A 181 16.81 -6.21 4.52
N SER A 182 17.16 -4.93 4.48
CA SER A 182 17.52 -4.27 3.24
C SER A 182 19.03 -3.99 3.22
N PRO A 183 19.75 -4.34 2.15
CA PRO A 183 21.11 -3.87 1.91
C PRO A 183 21.16 -2.37 1.53
N ILE A 184 19.99 -1.70 1.39
CA ILE A 184 19.89 -0.29 1.04
C ILE A 184 19.55 0.47 2.32
N PRO A 185 20.47 1.27 2.87
CA PRO A 185 20.17 2.15 4.00
C PRO A 185 19.19 3.25 3.54
N ASP A 186 18.21 3.57 4.42
CA ASP A 186 17.35 4.76 4.35
C ASP A 186 16.08 4.70 3.48
N ILE A 187 15.61 3.54 3.02
CA ILE A 187 14.27 3.43 2.43
C ILE A 187 13.25 3.11 3.53
N PRO A 188 12.24 3.97 3.78
CA PRO A 188 11.18 3.67 4.72
C PRO A 188 10.32 2.50 4.21
N VAL A 189 10.24 1.43 5.00
CA VAL A 189 9.39 0.27 4.71
C VAL A 189 8.05 0.45 5.39
N ARG A 190 6.96 0.36 4.64
CA ARG A 190 5.61 0.36 5.15
C ARG A 190 5.03 -1.04 5.18
N VAL A 191 4.35 -1.35 6.25
CA VAL A 191 3.62 -2.60 6.40
C VAL A 191 2.13 -2.32 6.36
N VAL A 192 1.45 -2.89 5.39
CA VAL A 192 0.00 -2.82 5.25
C VAL A 192 -0.59 -4.11 5.78
N LEU A 193 -1.49 -4.00 6.76
CA LEU A 193 -2.27 -5.14 7.25
C LEU A 193 -3.56 -5.24 6.43
N SER A 194 -3.66 -6.23 5.58
CA SER A 194 -4.91 -6.56 4.90
C SER A 194 -5.51 -7.82 5.50
N PHE A 195 -6.71 -7.71 6.07
CA PHE A 195 -7.52 -8.85 6.49
C PHE A 195 -8.57 -9.12 5.42
N THR A 196 -8.24 -9.92 4.45
CA THR A 196 -9.27 -10.52 3.61
C THR A 196 -9.88 -11.67 4.42
N SER A 197 -10.99 -11.41 5.12
CA SER A 197 -11.83 -12.51 5.60
C SER A 197 -12.42 -13.17 4.36
N ILE A 198 -11.86 -14.28 3.93
CA ILE A 198 -12.52 -15.18 3.00
C ILE A 198 -13.74 -15.71 3.75
N ARG A 199 -14.89 -15.04 3.58
CA ARG A 199 -16.15 -15.67 3.95
C ARG A 199 -16.25 -16.93 3.10
N ARG A 200 -16.30 -18.09 3.74
CA ARG A 200 -16.74 -19.31 3.07
C ARG A 200 -18.08 -18.98 2.43
N LEU A 201 -18.12 -18.99 1.12
CA LEU A 201 -19.39 -19.08 0.41
C LEU A 201 -20.07 -20.39 0.84
N PRO A 202 -21.38 -20.38 1.06
CA PRO A 202 -22.14 -21.53 1.48
C PRO A 202 -22.07 -22.67 0.47
#